data_39c731ebcf41606e0be49de2ef57d1d5
#
_entry.id   39c731ebcf41606e0be49de2ef57d1d5
#
_cell.length_a   1.000
_cell.length_b   1.000
_cell.length_c   1.000
_cell.angle_alpha   90.00
_cell.angle_beta   90.00
_cell.angle_gamma   90.00
#
_symmetry.space_group_name_H-M   'P 1'
#
loop_
_entity.id
_entity.type
_entity.pdbx_description
1 polymer ?
#
loop_
_entity_poly.entity_id
_entity_poly.type
_entity_poly.pdbx_seq_one_letter_code
_entity_poly.pdbx_strand_id
1 'polypeptide(L)'
;MLEVSHKVKEIYPNIKFGVMVINITHSKPNKENFLILKDSTIKNIIEQHPEYNRKEKIKTEPASSYIKYYKKFKKTYPVLLQLESILLKSKGIPDVGVTIESMFLAELKNLLLTAGHDLDKIELPLKIELANGSEHFYGIGGKEQILTKDDLFLSDNIGILSSILNGPDNRTAITKDTKNIMYFVYGPDKISEKQIQDHLNDIKHYISSAFPDLKVNSIDIF
;
A
#
# COMPACT_ATOMS: atom_id res chain seq x y z
N MET A 1 9.67 -16.46 -1.09
CA MET A 1 8.39 -17.16 -0.82
C MET A 1 7.71 -16.44 0.34
N LEU A 2 6.41 -16.22 0.29
CA LEU A 2 5.61 -15.62 1.36
C LEU A 2 5.01 -16.74 2.21
N GLU A 3 5.28 -16.70 3.52
CA GLU A 3 4.73 -17.64 4.49
C GLU A 3 3.65 -16.93 5.30
N VAL A 4 2.45 -17.50 5.34
CA VAL A 4 1.33 -16.98 6.15
C VAL A 4 1.15 -17.90 7.35
N SER A 5 1.26 -17.36 8.56
CA SER A 5 1.17 -18.15 9.77
C SER A 5 -0.20 -18.83 9.93
N HIS A 6 -0.23 -19.97 10.61
CA HIS A 6 -1.48 -20.72 10.85
C HIS A 6 -2.52 -19.87 11.58
N LYS A 7 -2.08 -19.09 12.58
CA LYS A 7 -2.96 -18.20 13.35
C LYS A 7 -3.63 -17.11 12.47
N VAL A 8 -2.91 -16.58 11.47
CA VAL A 8 -3.49 -15.63 10.51
C VAL A 8 -4.58 -16.31 9.69
N LYS A 9 -4.31 -17.50 9.15
CA LYS A 9 -5.29 -18.27 8.35
C LYS A 9 -6.54 -18.65 9.16
N GLU A 10 -6.38 -18.94 10.44
CA GLU A 10 -7.48 -19.27 11.34
C GLU A 10 -8.39 -18.04 11.60
N ILE A 11 -7.80 -16.87 11.93
CA ILE A 11 -8.54 -15.66 12.29
C ILE A 11 -9.06 -14.92 11.06
N TYR A 12 -8.34 -14.98 9.96
CA TYR A 12 -8.66 -14.30 8.70
C TYR A 12 -8.65 -15.27 7.51
N PRO A 13 -9.57 -16.25 7.45
CA PRO A 13 -9.53 -17.34 6.44
C PRO A 13 -9.67 -16.84 4.99
N ASN A 14 -10.20 -15.65 4.78
CA ASN A 14 -10.39 -15.06 3.45
C ASN A 14 -9.44 -13.90 3.14
N ILE A 15 -8.45 -13.66 4.02
CA ILE A 15 -7.48 -12.60 3.77
C ILE A 15 -6.63 -12.95 2.55
N LYS A 16 -6.29 -11.94 1.78
CA LYS A 16 -5.42 -12.06 0.62
C LYS A 16 -4.28 -11.06 0.70
N PHE A 17 -3.18 -11.41 0.06
CA PHE A 17 -2.03 -10.53 -0.03
C PHE A 17 -1.57 -10.46 -1.48
N GLY A 18 -1.28 -9.24 -1.95
CA GLY A 18 -0.69 -9.03 -3.26
C GLY A 18 0.76 -8.63 -3.13
N VAL A 19 1.61 -9.20 -3.95
CA VAL A 19 3.04 -8.84 -4.04
C VAL A 19 3.35 -8.52 -5.48
N MET A 20 3.89 -7.33 -5.74
CA MET A 20 4.45 -6.97 -7.04
C MET A 20 5.91 -6.60 -6.88
N VAL A 21 6.76 -7.22 -7.67
CA VAL A 21 8.19 -6.89 -7.74
C VAL A 21 8.48 -6.24 -9.07
N ILE A 22 9.08 -5.06 -9.01
CA ILE A 22 9.50 -4.31 -10.19
C ILE A 22 10.97 -3.92 -10.13
N ASN A 23 11.56 -3.73 -11.30
CA ASN A 23 12.86 -3.12 -11.47
C ASN A 23 12.73 -1.86 -12.32
N ILE A 24 13.23 -0.74 -11.81
CA ILE A 24 13.34 0.52 -12.52
C ILE A 24 14.75 0.60 -13.10
N THR A 25 14.85 0.56 -14.41
CA THR A 25 16.14 0.69 -15.10
C THR A 25 16.72 2.10 -14.94
N HIS A 26 17.96 2.28 -15.36
CA HIS A 26 18.76 3.51 -15.14
C HIS A 26 18.26 4.77 -15.88
N SER A 27 17.10 4.75 -16.50
CA SER A 27 16.53 5.91 -17.17
C SER A 27 16.12 7.01 -16.18
N LYS A 28 16.38 8.25 -16.53
CA LYS A 28 15.80 9.38 -15.78
C LYS A 28 14.28 9.35 -15.96
N PRO A 29 13.49 9.57 -14.87
CA PRO A 29 12.05 9.56 -14.99
C PRO A 29 11.55 10.69 -15.92
N ASN A 30 10.59 10.37 -16.80
CA ASN A 30 9.82 11.37 -17.50
C ASN A 30 8.74 11.91 -16.54
N LYS A 31 9.13 12.90 -15.73
CA LYS A 31 8.23 13.49 -14.74
C LYS A 31 7.01 14.18 -15.36
N GLU A 32 7.15 14.74 -16.54
CA GLU A 32 6.06 15.46 -17.21
C GLU A 32 4.88 14.52 -17.51
N ASN A 33 5.15 13.38 -18.14
CA ASN A 33 4.11 12.38 -18.43
C ASN A 33 3.44 11.89 -17.15
N PHE A 34 4.22 11.66 -16.10
CA PHE A 34 3.67 11.26 -14.80
C PHE A 34 2.76 12.33 -14.20
N LEU A 35 3.16 13.60 -14.23
CA LEU A 35 2.37 14.71 -13.69
C LEU A 35 1.04 14.87 -14.45
N ILE A 36 1.05 14.80 -15.78
CA ILE A 36 -0.18 14.84 -16.60
C ILE A 36 -1.12 13.70 -16.19
N LEU A 37 -0.60 12.48 -16.04
CA LEU A 37 -1.40 11.32 -15.65
C LEU A 37 -1.91 11.45 -14.20
N LYS A 38 -1.08 11.93 -13.29
CA LYS A 38 -1.45 12.20 -11.89
C LYS A 38 -2.62 13.19 -11.80
N ASP A 39 -2.51 14.33 -12.49
CA ASP A 39 -3.54 15.37 -12.47
C ASP A 39 -4.85 14.87 -13.08
N SER A 40 -4.79 14.15 -14.20
CA SER A 40 -5.98 13.57 -14.82
C SER A 40 -6.62 12.51 -13.91
N THR A 41 -5.83 11.69 -13.21
CA THR A 41 -6.33 10.69 -12.27
C THR A 41 -7.01 11.35 -11.07
N ILE A 42 -6.41 12.37 -10.49
CA ILE A 42 -7.01 13.12 -9.37
C ILE A 42 -8.32 13.78 -9.80
N LYS A 43 -8.34 14.39 -10.99
CA LYS A 43 -9.56 14.99 -11.55
C LYS A 43 -10.67 13.94 -11.71
N ASN A 44 -10.35 12.78 -12.27
CA ASN A 44 -11.32 11.68 -12.41
C ASN A 44 -11.83 11.18 -11.05
N ILE A 45 -10.97 11.09 -10.04
CA ILE A 45 -11.40 10.72 -8.68
C ILE A 45 -12.39 11.75 -8.13
N ILE A 46 -12.14 13.03 -8.31
CA ILE A 46 -13.05 14.09 -7.86
C ILE A 46 -14.39 14.01 -8.62
N GLU A 47 -14.37 13.84 -9.93
CA GLU A 47 -15.57 13.73 -10.78
C GLU A 47 -16.42 12.48 -10.46
N GLN A 48 -15.81 11.40 -9.98
CA GLN A 48 -16.51 10.19 -9.52
C GLN A 48 -17.19 10.35 -8.14
N HIS A 49 -16.94 11.45 -7.43
CA HIS A 49 -17.46 11.69 -6.11
C HIS A 49 -18.14 13.09 -6.00
N PRO A 50 -19.09 13.43 -6.88
CA PRO A 50 -19.67 14.79 -6.94
C PRO A 50 -20.39 15.18 -5.64
N GLU A 51 -21.02 14.22 -4.98
CA GLU A 51 -21.72 14.39 -3.70
C GLU A 51 -21.13 13.43 -2.67
N TYR A 52 -19.83 13.62 -2.35
CA TYR A 52 -19.16 12.72 -1.43
C TYR A 52 -19.87 12.67 -0.06
N ASN A 53 -20.28 11.47 0.33
CA ASN A 53 -20.87 11.19 1.63
C ASN A 53 -20.10 10.10 2.35
N ARG A 54 -19.38 10.48 3.42
CA ARG A 54 -18.60 9.55 4.23
C ARG A 54 -19.44 8.38 4.77
N LYS A 55 -20.69 8.64 5.24
CA LYS A 55 -21.55 7.61 5.84
C LYS A 55 -21.91 6.50 4.83
N GLU A 56 -22.05 6.85 3.57
CA GLU A 56 -22.29 5.89 2.51
C GLU A 56 -20.98 5.21 2.06
N LYS A 57 -19.90 5.98 1.88
CA LYS A 57 -18.62 5.45 1.44
C LYS A 57 -18.07 4.36 2.37
N ILE A 58 -18.21 4.53 3.67
CA ILE A 58 -17.75 3.55 4.67
C ILE A 58 -18.53 2.24 4.66
N LYS A 59 -19.66 2.16 3.97
CA LYS A 59 -20.47 0.93 3.84
C LYS A 59 -20.14 0.14 2.59
N THR A 60 -19.44 0.74 1.64
CA THR A 60 -19.10 0.11 0.36
C THR A 60 -17.70 -0.52 0.38
N GLU A 61 -17.55 -1.66 -0.30
CA GLU A 61 -16.24 -2.26 -0.50
C GLU A 61 -15.43 -1.42 -1.52
N PRO A 62 -14.09 -1.41 -1.38
CA PRO A 62 -13.27 -2.10 -0.38
C PRO A 62 -13.13 -1.34 0.96
N ALA A 63 -13.57 -0.09 1.05
CA ALA A 63 -13.41 0.76 2.23
C ALA A 63 -13.99 0.10 3.51
N SER A 64 -15.16 -0.56 3.40
CA SER A 64 -15.83 -1.17 4.54
C SER A 64 -14.98 -2.26 5.22
N SER A 65 -14.26 -3.07 4.44
CA SER A 65 -13.37 -4.12 4.96
C SER A 65 -12.20 -3.55 5.75
N TYR A 66 -11.52 -2.53 5.22
CA TYR A 66 -10.46 -1.85 5.97
C TYR A 66 -10.98 -1.13 7.21
N ILE A 67 -12.11 -0.45 7.10
CA ILE A 67 -12.71 0.24 8.25
C ILE A 67 -13.07 -0.75 9.35
N LYS A 68 -13.63 -1.92 8.99
CA LYS A 68 -13.91 -3.00 9.95
C LYS A 68 -12.62 -3.45 10.67
N TYR A 69 -11.52 -3.58 9.93
CA TYR A 69 -10.22 -3.91 10.49
C TYR A 69 -9.73 -2.83 11.47
N TYR A 70 -9.63 -1.58 11.02
CA TYR A 70 -9.11 -0.45 11.82
C TYR A 70 -9.96 -0.18 13.07
N LYS A 71 -11.29 -0.34 12.99
CA LYS A 71 -12.20 -0.17 14.13
C LYS A 71 -11.91 -1.12 15.30
N LYS A 72 -11.41 -2.34 15.05
CA LYS A 72 -10.99 -3.27 16.13
C LYS A 72 -9.95 -2.63 17.05
N PHE A 73 -9.13 -1.74 16.49
CA PHE A 73 -8.03 -1.06 17.18
C PHE A 73 -8.33 0.40 17.53
N LYS A 74 -9.61 0.83 17.39
CA LYS A 74 -10.04 2.23 17.60
C LYS A 74 -9.26 3.24 16.75
N LYS A 75 -8.82 2.82 15.56
CA LYS A 75 -8.09 3.65 14.59
C LYS A 75 -8.97 3.95 13.37
N THR A 76 -8.56 4.97 12.61
CA THR A 76 -9.22 5.38 11.37
C THR A 76 -8.40 4.91 10.17
N TYR A 77 -9.06 4.43 9.13
CA TYR A 77 -8.41 4.01 7.88
C TYR A 77 -7.78 5.20 7.15
N PRO A 78 -6.44 5.23 6.99
CA PRO A 78 -5.74 6.42 6.53
C PRO A 78 -6.02 6.77 5.06
N VAL A 79 -6.21 5.79 4.18
CA VAL A 79 -6.49 6.04 2.76
C VAL A 79 -7.82 6.79 2.58
N LEU A 80 -8.83 6.49 3.42
CA LEU A 80 -10.07 7.24 3.40
C LEU A 80 -9.86 8.71 3.83
N LEU A 81 -8.98 8.97 4.80
CA LEU A 81 -8.64 10.35 5.22
C LEU A 81 -7.88 11.10 4.12
N GLN A 82 -7.03 10.41 3.38
CA GLN A 82 -6.33 10.99 2.21
C GLN A 82 -7.32 11.34 1.10
N LEU A 83 -8.25 10.43 0.77
CA LEU A 83 -9.32 10.70 -0.19
C LEU A 83 -10.12 11.95 0.21
N GLU A 84 -10.54 12.03 1.48
CA GLU A 84 -11.26 13.20 2.00
C GLU A 84 -10.43 14.48 1.97
N SER A 85 -9.13 14.39 2.13
CA SER A 85 -8.25 15.57 2.01
C SER A 85 -8.24 16.12 0.59
N ILE A 86 -8.36 15.27 -0.43
CA ILE A 86 -8.48 15.68 -1.83
C ILE A 86 -9.88 16.22 -2.11
N LEU A 87 -10.93 15.46 -1.79
CA LEU A 87 -12.30 15.79 -2.15
C LEU A 87 -12.85 17.02 -1.42
N LEU A 88 -12.52 17.19 -0.14
CA LEU A 88 -13.12 18.19 0.73
C LEU A 88 -12.20 19.37 1.05
N LYS A 89 -10.88 19.23 0.86
CA LYS A 89 -9.89 20.24 1.26
C LYS A 89 -8.98 20.67 0.09
N SER A 90 -9.21 20.13 -1.10
CA SER A 90 -8.38 20.40 -2.30
C SER A 90 -6.87 20.22 -2.06
N LYS A 91 -6.49 19.29 -1.17
CA LYS A 91 -5.08 18.97 -0.91
C LYS A 91 -4.60 17.98 -1.96
N GLY A 92 -3.38 18.23 -2.48
CA GLY A 92 -2.72 17.29 -3.40
C GLY A 92 -2.06 16.11 -2.68
N ILE A 93 -1.54 15.17 -3.47
CA ILE A 93 -0.63 14.13 -3.01
C ILE A 93 0.74 14.79 -2.74
N PRO A 94 1.42 14.45 -1.63
CA PRO A 94 2.78 14.95 -1.36
C PRO A 94 3.75 14.62 -2.50
N ASP A 95 4.69 15.51 -2.80
CA ASP A 95 5.79 15.25 -3.74
C ASP A 95 6.87 14.43 -3.03
N VAL A 96 6.82 13.13 -3.19
CA VAL A 96 7.71 12.16 -2.53
C VAL A 96 8.39 11.20 -3.53
N GLY A 97 8.21 11.47 -4.80
CA GLY A 97 8.79 10.71 -5.91
C GLY A 97 7.80 9.74 -6.57
N VAL A 98 8.00 9.55 -7.88
CA VAL A 98 7.08 8.82 -8.77
C VAL A 98 6.62 7.47 -8.21
N THR A 99 7.52 6.68 -7.67
CA THR A 99 7.24 5.32 -7.19
C THR A 99 6.28 5.30 -5.99
N ILE A 100 6.46 6.22 -5.04
CA ILE A 100 5.60 6.34 -3.86
C ILE A 100 4.30 7.04 -4.24
N GLU A 101 4.35 8.09 -5.06
CA GLU A 101 3.15 8.79 -5.53
C GLU A 101 2.25 7.91 -6.38
N SER A 102 2.83 7.01 -7.19
CA SER A 102 2.06 6.01 -7.96
C SER A 102 1.28 5.06 -7.05
N MET A 103 1.89 4.63 -5.94
CA MET A 103 1.22 3.84 -4.91
C MET A 103 0.06 4.63 -4.29
N PHE A 104 0.28 5.88 -3.90
CA PHE A 104 -0.79 6.74 -3.33
C PHE A 104 -1.92 7.01 -4.31
N LEU A 105 -1.63 7.21 -5.61
CA LEU A 105 -2.66 7.37 -6.64
C LEU A 105 -3.54 6.11 -6.75
N ALA A 106 -2.93 4.94 -6.75
CA ALA A 106 -3.67 3.67 -6.79
C ALA A 106 -4.49 3.46 -5.51
N GLU A 107 -3.94 3.79 -4.34
CA GLU A 107 -4.68 3.74 -3.07
C GLU A 107 -5.90 4.65 -3.08
N LEU A 108 -5.77 5.87 -3.56
CA LEU A 108 -6.88 6.82 -3.66
C LEU A 108 -7.98 6.35 -4.64
N LYS A 109 -7.57 5.78 -5.77
CA LYS A 109 -8.48 5.25 -6.79
C LYS A 109 -9.22 4.01 -6.30
N ASN A 110 -8.50 3.08 -5.71
CA ASN A 110 -8.98 1.72 -5.42
C ASN A 110 -9.34 1.50 -3.95
N LEU A 111 -8.96 2.40 -3.04
CA LEU A 111 -9.11 2.29 -1.59
C LEU A 111 -8.53 0.98 -1.03
N LEU A 112 -7.39 0.52 -1.54
CA LEU A 112 -6.60 -0.58 -1.02
C LEU A 112 -5.33 -0.06 -0.37
N LEU A 113 -4.90 -0.69 0.73
CA LEU A 113 -3.70 -0.30 1.47
C LEU A 113 -2.47 -1.04 0.93
N THR A 114 -1.41 -0.28 0.66
CA THR A 114 -0.17 -0.79 0.11
C THR A 114 1.04 -0.34 0.95
N ALA A 115 2.01 -1.21 1.10
CA ALA A 115 3.34 -0.85 1.59
C ALA A 115 4.36 -1.02 0.45
N GLY A 116 5.24 -0.05 0.29
CA GLY A 116 6.33 -0.10 -0.69
C GLY A 116 7.68 -0.25 0.00
N HIS A 117 8.53 -1.15 -0.51
CA HIS A 117 9.79 -1.51 0.08
C HIS A 117 10.93 -1.55 -0.94
N ASP A 118 12.11 -1.15 -0.55
CA ASP A 118 13.37 -1.37 -1.26
C ASP A 118 13.72 -2.86 -1.16
N LEU A 119 13.55 -3.60 -2.27
CA LEU A 119 13.73 -5.05 -2.30
C LEU A 119 15.18 -5.47 -1.99
N ASP A 120 16.15 -4.63 -2.33
CA ASP A 120 17.57 -4.94 -2.11
C ASP A 120 17.95 -4.96 -0.62
N LYS A 121 17.04 -4.48 0.25
CA LYS A 121 17.22 -4.48 1.71
C LYS A 121 16.39 -5.56 2.42
N ILE A 122 15.70 -6.41 1.67
CA ILE A 122 14.85 -7.48 2.21
C ILE A 122 15.63 -8.79 2.26
N GLU A 123 15.57 -9.51 3.36
CA GLU A 123 16.12 -10.85 3.53
C GLU A 123 15.01 -11.91 3.65
N LEU A 124 14.83 -12.67 2.58
CA LEU A 124 13.81 -13.74 2.50
C LEU A 124 14.04 -14.85 3.55
N PRO A 125 12.99 -15.60 3.97
CA PRO A 125 11.61 -15.53 3.49
C PRO A 125 10.80 -14.39 4.09
N LEU A 126 9.72 -13.99 3.38
CA LEU A 126 8.71 -13.09 3.92
C LEU A 126 7.71 -13.87 4.78
N LYS A 127 7.28 -13.26 5.89
CA LYS A 127 6.31 -13.86 6.83
C LYS A 127 5.20 -12.90 7.16
N ILE A 128 3.97 -13.40 7.19
CA ILE A 128 2.80 -12.68 7.70
C ILE A 128 2.37 -13.31 9.02
N GLU A 129 2.31 -12.46 10.03
CA GLU A 129 2.01 -12.87 11.40
C GLU A 129 1.05 -11.89 12.08
N LEU A 130 0.52 -12.27 13.24
CA LEU A 130 -0.22 -11.40 14.15
C LEU A 130 0.66 -10.98 15.30
N ALA A 131 0.70 -9.68 15.55
CA ALA A 131 1.47 -9.11 16.64
C ALA A 131 0.97 -9.61 18.00
N ASN A 132 1.89 -9.82 18.93
CA ASN A 132 1.56 -10.12 20.32
C ASN A 132 1.46 -8.84 21.19
N GLY A 133 1.90 -7.69 20.66
CA GLY A 133 1.86 -6.39 21.32
C GLY A 133 3.19 -5.96 21.96
N SER A 134 4.26 -6.73 21.75
CA SER A 134 5.62 -6.41 22.24
C SER A 134 6.62 -6.17 21.11
N GLU A 135 6.27 -6.48 19.88
CA GLU A 135 7.11 -6.27 18.71
C GLU A 135 7.25 -4.79 18.43
N HIS A 136 8.45 -4.38 18.10
CA HIS A 136 8.76 -2.99 17.78
C HIS A 136 9.64 -2.88 16.53
N PHE A 137 9.54 -1.76 15.85
CA PHE A 137 10.33 -1.41 14.67
C PHE A 137 10.40 0.11 14.53
N TYR A 138 11.29 0.59 13.69
CA TYR A 138 11.37 2.01 13.36
C TYR A 138 10.60 2.26 12.06
N GLY A 139 9.49 3.00 12.15
CA GLY A 139 8.68 3.42 11.01
C GLY A 139 9.36 4.53 10.17
N ILE A 140 8.74 4.88 9.04
CA ILE A 140 9.21 5.99 8.20
C ILE A 140 9.45 7.25 9.06
N GLY A 141 10.61 7.89 8.86
CA GLY A 141 11.03 9.03 9.68
C GLY A 141 11.77 8.65 10.96
N GLY A 142 12.05 7.36 11.17
CA GLY A 142 12.92 6.87 12.26
C GLY A 142 12.26 6.85 13.65
N LYS A 143 10.93 7.03 13.73
CA LYS A 143 10.22 6.95 15.01
C LYS A 143 9.94 5.49 15.35
N GLU A 144 10.26 5.11 16.59
CA GLU A 144 9.92 3.78 17.13
C GLU A 144 8.40 3.58 17.18
N GLN A 145 7.98 2.41 16.73
CA GLN A 145 6.59 1.93 16.72
C GLN A 145 6.52 0.62 17.48
N ILE A 146 5.53 0.49 18.34
CA ILE A 146 5.19 -0.79 18.98
C ILE A 146 3.93 -1.29 18.31
N LEU A 147 3.94 -2.56 17.86
CA LEU A 147 2.79 -3.17 17.22
C LEU A 147 1.65 -3.34 18.24
N THR A 148 0.45 -3.06 17.79
CA THR A 148 -0.74 -3.35 18.60
C THR A 148 -1.03 -4.85 18.54
N LYS A 149 -1.31 -5.48 19.67
CA LYS A 149 -1.69 -6.90 19.71
C LYS A 149 -2.78 -7.21 18.69
N ASP A 150 -2.62 -8.32 17.97
CA ASP A 150 -3.48 -8.84 16.91
C ASP A 150 -3.48 -7.97 15.61
N ASP A 151 -2.57 -6.99 15.47
CA ASP A 151 -2.31 -6.34 14.18
C ASP A 151 -1.54 -7.29 13.25
N LEU A 152 -1.90 -7.26 11.96
CA LEU A 152 -1.19 -8.00 10.92
C LEU A 152 0.08 -7.27 10.51
N PHE A 153 1.18 -7.98 10.46
CA PHE A 153 2.45 -7.43 10.01
C PHE A 153 3.19 -8.37 9.07
N LEU A 154 3.95 -7.76 8.18
CA LEU A 154 4.91 -8.39 7.29
C LEU A 154 6.29 -8.29 7.90
N SER A 155 7.04 -9.38 7.90
CA SER A 155 8.45 -9.43 8.32
C SER A 155 9.31 -10.19 7.33
N ASP A 156 10.62 -10.00 7.44
CA ASP A 156 11.67 -10.80 6.81
C ASP A 156 12.58 -11.41 7.89
N ASN A 157 13.73 -11.97 7.51
CA ASN A 157 14.66 -12.56 8.49
C ASN A 157 15.37 -11.51 9.39
N ILE A 158 15.35 -10.24 9.03
CA ILE A 158 15.96 -9.17 9.83
C ILE A 158 14.94 -8.61 10.84
N GLY A 159 13.66 -8.45 10.42
CA GLY A 159 12.65 -7.85 11.28
C GLY A 159 11.37 -7.42 10.55
N ILE A 160 10.62 -6.55 11.18
CA ILE A 160 9.33 -6.07 10.64
C ILE A 160 9.59 -5.16 9.45
N LEU A 161 8.85 -5.40 8.36
CA LEU A 161 8.82 -4.57 7.15
C LEU A 161 7.68 -3.56 7.18
N SER A 162 6.50 -4.01 7.59
CA SER A 162 5.31 -3.15 7.68
C SER A 162 4.22 -3.79 8.52
N SER A 163 3.28 -2.97 9.01
CA SER A 163 2.01 -3.45 9.57
C SER A 163 0.83 -2.68 8.99
N ILE A 164 -0.36 -3.26 9.07
CA ILE A 164 -1.57 -2.58 8.58
C ILE A 164 -1.80 -1.26 9.33
N LEU A 165 -1.56 -1.23 10.64
CA LEU A 165 -1.88 -0.07 11.46
C LEU A 165 -0.80 1.02 11.46
N ASN A 166 0.46 0.66 11.24
CA ASN A 166 1.59 1.57 11.41
C ASN A 166 2.35 1.85 10.10
N GLY A 167 2.03 1.13 9.00
CA GLY A 167 2.70 1.30 7.71
C GLY A 167 4.11 0.69 7.65
N PRO A 168 4.94 1.11 6.66
CA PRO A 168 6.25 0.52 6.40
C PRO A 168 7.34 0.97 7.38
N ASP A 169 8.39 0.18 7.44
CA ASP A 169 9.60 0.42 8.20
C ASP A 169 10.53 1.44 7.52
N ASN A 170 11.49 1.95 8.29
CA ASN A 170 12.50 2.89 7.78
C ASN A 170 13.68 2.19 7.10
N ARG A 171 13.99 0.93 7.45
CA ARG A 171 15.11 0.17 6.90
C ARG A 171 14.95 -0.08 5.41
N THR A 172 13.76 -0.52 5.02
CA THR A 172 13.41 -0.84 3.63
C THR A 172 12.68 0.29 2.91
N ALA A 173 12.72 1.51 3.47
CA ALA A 173 12.10 2.66 2.83
C ALA A 173 12.60 2.86 1.39
N ILE A 174 11.66 3.09 0.47
CA ILE A 174 11.97 3.48 -0.90
C ILE A 174 12.62 4.87 -0.88
N THR A 175 13.73 5.00 -1.57
CA THR A 175 14.48 6.24 -1.75
C THR A 175 14.60 6.58 -3.24
N LYS A 176 15.17 7.75 -3.55
CA LYS A 176 15.47 8.15 -4.94
C LYS A 176 16.46 7.20 -5.66
N ASP A 177 17.24 6.44 -4.90
CA ASP A 177 18.26 5.54 -5.42
C ASP A 177 17.78 4.09 -5.51
N THR A 178 16.60 3.78 -4.97
CA THR A 178 16.00 2.45 -5.03
C THR A 178 15.59 2.08 -6.45
N LYS A 179 16.01 0.89 -6.90
CA LYS A 179 15.74 0.38 -8.25
C LYS A 179 14.87 -0.87 -8.25
N ASN A 180 15.06 -1.73 -7.29
CA ASN A 180 14.26 -2.93 -7.10
C ASN A 180 13.23 -2.65 -6.01
N ILE A 181 11.96 -2.70 -6.36
CA ILE A 181 10.88 -2.30 -5.46
C ILE A 181 9.91 -3.45 -5.31
N MET A 182 9.51 -3.72 -4.08
CA MET A 182 8.40 -4.58 -3.74
C MET A 182 7.23 -3.73 -3.25
N TYR A 183 6.05 -3.91 -3.87
CA TYR A 183 4.78 -3.42 -3.34
C TYR A 183 4.03 -4.58 -2.72
N PHE A 184 3.55 -4.37 -1.51
CA PHE A 184 2.81 -5.35 -0.74
C PHE A 184 1.41 -4.81 -0.40
N VAL A 185 0.37 -5.53 -0.82
CA VAL A 185 -1.03 -5.16 -0.60
C VAL A 185 -1.63 -6.06 0.46
N TYR A 186 -2.23 -5.45 1.48
CA TYR A 186 -3.01 -6.16 2.48
C TYR A 186 -4.48 -6.16 2.07
N GLY A 187 -5.04 -7.30 1.72
CA GLY A 187 -6.45 -7.46 1.32
C GLY A 187 -7.29 -8.11 2.42
N PRO A 188 -7.81 -7.35 3.41
CA PRO A 188 -8.69 -7.92 4.43
C PRO A 188 -9.97 -8.53 3.83
N ASP A 189 -10.73 -9.20 4.70
CA ASP A 189 -11.96 -9.91 4.34
C ASP A 189 -12.81 -9.19 3.26
N LYS A 190 -13.27 -9.93 2.26
CA LYS A 190 -14.03 -9.49 1.07
C LYS A 190 -13.25 -8.76 -0.03
N ILE A 191 -11.97 -8.51 0.12
CA ILE A 191 -11.16 -8.03 -0.99
C ILE A 191 -10.87 -9.22 -1.93
N SER A 192 -11.26 -9.08 -3.20
CA SER A 192 -11.05 -10.12 -4.20
C SER A 192 -9.64 -10.08 -4.78
N GLU A 193 -9.18 -11.22 -5.31
CA GLU A 193 -7.91 -11.30 -6.06
C GLU A 193 -7.88 -10.30 -7.23
N LYS A 194 -9.02 -10.18 -7.94
CA LYS A 194 -9.15 -9.23 -9.04
C LYS A 194 -8.93 -7.79 -8.59
N GLN A 195 -9.47 -7.37 -7.44
CA GLN A 195 -9.25 -6.02 -6.93
C GLN A 195 -7.78 -5.77 -6.61
N ILE A 196 -7.09 -6.75 -6.02
CA ILE A 196 -5.65 -6.67 -5.73
C ILE A 196 -4.85 -6.60 -7.04
N GLN A 197 -5.18 -7.46 -8.02
CA GLN A 197 -4.52 -7.49 -9.32
C GLN A 197 -4.70 -6.17 -10.08
N ASP A 198 -5.92 -5.64 -10.11
CA ASP A 198 -6.23 -4.35 -10.76
C ASP A 198 -5.47 -3.21 -10.08
N HIS A 199 -5.39 -3.22 -8.75
CA HIS A 199 -4.65 -2.22 -7.97
C HIS A 199 -3.14 -2.24 -8.25
N LEU A 200 -2.52 -3.42 -8.28
CA LEU A 200 -1.10 -3.56 -8.63
C LEU A 200 -0.84 -3.15 -10.09
N ASN A 201 -1.77 -3.44 -11.00
CA ASN A 201 -1.68 -2.98 -12.38
C ASN A 201 -1.80 -1.44 -12.51
N ASP A 202 -2.61 -0.79 -11.67
CA ASP A 202 -2.67 0.67 -11.63
C ASP A 202 -1.35 1.26 -11.13
N ILE A 203 -0.74 0.73 -10.07
CA ILE A 203 0.60 1.16 -9.61
C ILE A 203 1.61 1.03 -10.75
N LYS A 204 1.66 -0.14 -11.41
CA LYS A 204 2.50 -0.37 -12.58
C LYS A 204 2.25 0.68 -13.67
N HIS A 205 1.00 0.93 -14.02
CA HIS A 205 0.60 1.89 -15.06
C HIS A 205 1.13 3.29 -14.75
N TYR A 206 0.95 3.78 -13.53
CA TYR A 206 1.43 5.09 -13.10
C TYR A 206 2.95 5.19 -13.15
N ILE A 207 3.68 4.18 -12.66
CA ILE A 207 5.14 4.16 -12.71
C ILE A 207 5.64 4.13 -14.16
N SER A 208 5.00 3.33 -15.03
CA SER A 208 5.38 3.19 -16.45
C SER A 208 5.27 4.50 -17.23
N SER A 209 4.41 5.44 -16.80
CA SER A 209 4.30 6.76 -17.44
C SER A 209 5.59 7.59 -17.30
N ALA A 210 6.32 7.40 -16.20
CA ALA A 210 7.60 8.06 -15.98
C ALA A 210 8.81 7.18 -16.36
N PHE A 211 8.67 5.86 -16.24
CA PHE A 211 9.73 4.88 -16.52
C PHE A 211 9.25 3.87 -17.59
N PRO A 212 9.36 4.22 -18.89
CA PRO A 212 8.89 3.34 -19.97
C PRO A 212 9.57 1.96 -19.98
N ASP A 213 10.83 1.91 -19.50
CA ASP A 213 11.64 0.69 -19.43
C ASP A 213 11.42 -0.13 -18.16
N LEU A 214 10.36 0.18 -17.38
CA LEU A 214 9.99 -0.57 -16.19
C LEU A 214 9.86 -2.07 -16.50
N LYS A 215 10.52 -2.90 -15.71
CA LYS A 215 10.36 -4.35 -15.75
C LYS A 215 9.53 -4.81 -14.56
N VAL A 216 8.49 -5.58 -14.82
CA VAL A 216 7.74 -6.30 -13.79
C VAL A 216 8.31 -7.72 -13.73
N ASN A 217 8.90 -8.05 -12.58
CA ASN A 217 9.51 -9.36 -12.37
C ASN A 217 8.45 -10.40 -11.96
N SER A 218 7.52 -10.00 -11.09
CA SER A 218 6.36 -10.82 -10.72
C SER A 218 5.18 -9.99 -10.22
N ILE A 219 3.98 -10.57 -10.31
CA ILE A 219 2.78 -10.17 -9.60
C ILE A 219 2.15 -11.46 -9.09
N ASP A 220 2.15 -11.62 -7.77
CA ASP A 220 1.66 -12.82 -7.09
C ASP A 220 0.55 -12.45 -6.11
N ILE A 221 -0.48 -13.30 -6.01
CA ILE A 221 -1.57 -13.14 -5.04
C ILE A 221 -1.67 -14.43 -4.21
N PHE A 222 -1.74 -14.26 -2.90
CA PHE A 222 -1.71 -15.32 -1.90
C PHE A 222 -2.98 -15.33 -1.06
#